data_602178000b0c9976c9e789045d142f93
#
_entry.id   602178000b0c9976c9e789045d142f93
#
_cell.length_a   1.000
_cell.length_b   1.000
_cell.length_c   1.000
_cell.angle_alpha   90.00
_cell.angle_beta   90.00
_cell.angle_gamma   90.00
#
_symmetry.space_group_name_H-M   'P 1'
#
loop_
_entity.id
_entity.type
_entity.pdbx_description
1 polymer ?
#
loop_
_entity_poly.entity_id
_entity_poly.type
_entity_poly.pdbx_seq_one_letter_code
_entity_poly.pdbx_strand_id
1 'polypeptide(L)'
;MTCCSTQDILLHRTGETKIYYYDLGEAIKGRTITAASGITADDALLTMSSISIISTDTSDYDQHGNALTIEANTGIRWTMAAGTAGIEDDEYTATLTFTFTTSAGTEQATLRVKVL
;
A
#
# COMPACT_ATOMS: atom_id res chain seq x y z
N MET A 1 0.05 3.00 9.47
CA MET A 1 1.01 3.99 8.92
C MET A 1 0.61 4.33 7.51
N THR A 2 0.59 5.61 7.18
CA THR A 2 0.28 6.06 5.83
C THR A 2 1.54 6.01 4.98
N CYS A 3 1.50 5.41 3.82
CA CYS A 3 2.53 5.48 2.82
C CYS A 3 2.15 6.54 1.78
N CYS A 4 2.97 7.15 1.43
CA CYS A 4 4.02 7.72 0.72
C CYS A 4 3.71 7.80 -0.78
N SER A 5 4.43 8.57 -1.49
CA SER A 5 4.29 8.64 -2.94
C SER A 5 4.80 7.35 -3.62
N THR A 6 4.50 7.21 -4.92
CA THR A 6 4.97 6.08 -5.71
C THR A 6 6.49 5.99 -5.83
N GLN A 7 7.21 7.06 -5.47
CA GLN A 7 8.67 7.09 -5.53
C GLN A 7 9.33 6.66 -4.22
N ASP A 8 8.56 6.60 -3.15
CA ASP A 8 9.08 6.16 -1.86
C ASP A 8 9.06 4.64 -1.74
N ILE A 9 9.85 4.14 -0.80
CA ILE A 9 9.87 2.73 -0.45
C ILE A 9 9.21 2.59 0.91
N LEU A 10 8.20 1.73 0.98
CA LEU A 10 7.55 1.39 2.24
C LEU A 10 8.47 0.46 3.04
N LEU A 11 8.70 0.79 4.29
CA LEU A 11 9.51 -0.02 5.19
C LEU A 11 8.62 -0.91 6.05
N HIS A 12 8.91 -2.20 6.06
CA HIS A 12 8.19 -3.18 6.86
C HIS A 12 9.21 -4.15 7.49
N ARG A 13 8.91 -4.65 8.68
CA ARG A 13 9.80 -5.60 9.37
C ARG A 13 9.28 -7.02 9.26
N THR A 14 10.20 -7.98 9.17
CA THR A 14 9.84 -9.40 9.23
C THR A 14 9.15 -9.71 10.55
N GLY A 15 8.14 -10.58 10.50
CA GLY A 15 7.37 -10.97 11.66
C GLY A 15 6.31 -9.97 12.12
N GLU A 16 6.24 -8.79 11.51
CA GLU A 16 5.22 -7.81 11.82
C GLU A 16 4.00 -7.96 10.92
N THR A 17 2.84 -7.64 11.49
CA THR A 17 1.58 -7.50 10.76
C THR A 17 1.06 -6.09 11.01
N LYS A 18 0.94 -5.30 9.96
CA LYS A 18 0.53 -3.90 10.07
C LYS A 18 -0.51 -3.52 9.05
N ILE A 19 -1.29 -2.49 9.38
CA ILE A 19 -2.26 -1.86 8.49
C ILE A 19 -1.58 -0.66 7.82
N TYR A 20 -1.73 -0.59 6.50
CA TYR A 20 -1.18 0.50 5.70
C TYR A 20 -2.26 1.19 4.88
N TYR A 21 -1.99 2.45 4.55
CA TYR A 21 -2.82 3.29 3.68
C TYR A 21 -1.97 3.80 2.54
N TYR A 22 -2.45 3.67 1.32
CA TYR A 22 -1.76 4.17 0.14
C TYR A 22 -2.61 5.24 -0.54
N ASP A 23 -2.08 6.47 -0.59
CA ASP A 23 -2.74 7.60 -1.25
C ASP A 23 -2.47 7.53 -2.76
N LEU A 24 -3.52 7.32 -3.53
CA LEU A 24 -3.47 7.26 -4.98
C LEU A 24 -4.00 8.55 -5.64
N GLY A 25 -4.29 9.59 -4.85
CA GLY A 25 -4.95 10.79 -5.34
C GLY A 25 -4.25 11.45 -6.53
N GLU A 26 -2.92 11.55 -6.49
CA GLU A 26 -2.15 12.12 -7.60
C GLU A 26 -2.17 11.24 -8.84
N ALA A 27 -2.11 9.92 -8.67
CA ALA A 27 -2.11 8.98 -9.78
C ALA A 27 -3.44 8.96 -10.53
N ILE A 28 -4.54 9.12 -9.82
CA ILE A 28 -5.88 9.06 -10.41
C ILE A 28 -6.45 10.46 -10.79
N LYS A 29 -5.72 11.53 -10.48
CA LYS A 29 -6.00 12.90 -10.96
C LYS A 29 -7.46 13.33 -10.82
N GLY A 30 -7.97 13.32 -9.59
CA GLY A 30 -9.32 13.78 -9.28
C GLY A 30 -10.44 12.77 -9.52
N ARG A 31 -10.13 11.60 -10.06
CA ARG A 31 -11.09 10.49 -10.11
C ARG A 31 -11.20 9.83 -8.75
N THR A 32 -12.19 8.98 -8.59
CA THR A 32 -12.36 8.18 -7.38
C THR A 32 -12.25 6.70 -7.68
N ILE A 33 -11.81 5.95 -6.69
CA ILE A 33 -11.74 4.49 -6.76
C ILE A 33 -13.13 3.94 -6.45
N THR A 34 -13.66 3.09 -7.33
CA THR A 34 -14.97 2.45 -7.13
C THR A 34 -14.85 0.99 -6.71
N ALA A 35 -13.71 0.35 -6.99
CA ALA A 35 -13.44 -1.01 -6.54
C ALA A 35 -11.93 -1.21 -6.39
N ALA A 36 -11.52 -1.95 -5.37
CA ALA A 36 -10.14 -2.40 -5.18
C ALA A 36 -10.14 -3.91 -5.41
N SER A 37 -9.58 -4.34 -6.55
CA SER A 37 -9.65 -5.74 -6.98
C SER A 37 -8.61 -6.63 -6.32
N GLY A 38 -7.48 -6.07 -5.91
CA GLY A 38 -6.48 -6.85 -5.20
C GLY A 38 -5.11 -6.21 -5.17
N ILE A 39 -4.26 -6.80 -4.36
CA ILE A 39 -2.85 -6.43 -4.23
C ILE A 39 -2.05 -7.72 -4.41
N THR A 40 -1.10 -7.70 -5.33
CA THR A 40 -0.18 -8.82 -5.53
C THR A 40 1.24 -8.39 -5.21
N ALA A 41 2.04 -9.33 -4.73
CA ALA A 41 3.46 -9.10 -4.45
C ALA A 41 4.30 -10.07 -5.29
N ASP A 42 5.46 -9.62 -5.71
CA ASP A 42 6.42 -10.46 -6.42
C ASP A 42 7.25 -11.34 -5.48
N ASP A 43 7.01 -11.25 -4.18
CA ASP A 43 7.65 -12.10 -3.17
C ASP A 43 6.56 -12.83 -2.37
N ALA A 44 6.65 -14.16 -2.31
CA ALA A 44 5.67 -15.01 -1.65
C ALA A 44 5.67 -14.89 -0.12
N LEU A 45 6.70 -14.27 0.47
CA LEU A 45 6.77 -14.04 1.91
C LEU A 45 5.86 -12.91 2.38
N LEU A 46 5.40 -12.05 1.46
CA LEU A 46 4.45 -11.00 1.79
C LEU A 46 3.02 -11.49 1.58
N THR A 47 2.19 -11.29 2.59
CA THR A 47 0.77 -11.64 2.54
C THR A 47 -0.06 -10.38 2.78
N MET A 48 -0.98 -10.09 1.86
CA MET A 48 -1.92 -8.98 1.96
C MET A 48 -3.31 -9.51 2.27
N SER A 49 -4.03 -8.79 3.14
CA SER A 49 -5.39 -9.12 3.54
C SER A 49 -6.18 -7.87 3.86
N SER A 50 -7.50 -8.01 4.04
CA SER A 50 -8.40 -6.92 4.42
C SER A 50 -8.26 -5.68 3.53
N ILE A 51 -8.19 -5.90 2.22
CA ILE A 51 -8.04 -4.84 1.22
C ILE A 51 -9.36 -4.10 1.09
N SER A 52 -9.33 -2.78 1.25
CA SER A 52 -10.52 -1.94 1.12
C SER A 52 -10.18 -0.56 0.61
N ILE A 53 -11.18 0.11 0.05
CA ILE A 53 -11.09 1.52 -0.32
C ILE A 53 -11.26 2.35 0.97
N ILE A 54 -10.47 3.41 1.10
CA ILE A 54 -10.62 4.36 2.20
C ILE A 54 -11.84 5.22 1.88
N SER A 55 -12.94 4.99 2.59
CA SER A 55 -14.25 5.59 2.27
C SER A 55 -14.51 6.95 2.91
N THR A 56 -13.64 7.37 3.82
CA THR A 56 -13.74 8.67 4.51
C THR A 56 -12.40 9.37 4.49
N ASP A 57 -12.40 10.70 4.57
CA ASP A 57 -11.16 11.45 4.69
C ASP A 57 -10.37 10.97 5.89
N THR A 58 -9.13 10.60 5.67
CA THR A 58 -8.26 10.02 6.70
C THR A 58 -6.99 10.86 6.83
N SER A 59 -6.70 11.29 8.05
CA SER A 59 -5.48 12.02 8.38
C SER A 59 -4.56 11.11 9.19
N ASP A 60 -3.29 11.06 8.79
CA ASP A 60 -2.28 10.27 9.47
C ASP A 60 -0.90 10.87 9.15
N TYR A 61 0.13 10.22 9.61
CA TYR A 61 1.50 10.57 9.30
C TYR A 61 2.10 9.50 8.38
N ASP A 62 2.90 9.95 7.41
CA ASP A 62 3.66 9.01 6.58
C ASP A 62 4.82 8.41 7.38
N GLN A 63 5.58 7.52 6.75
CA GLN A 63 6.71 6.87 7.43
C GLN A 63 7.88 7.83 7.77
N HIS A 64 7.85 9.04 7.23
CA HIS A 64 8.84 10.08 7.50
C HIS A 64 8.35 11.08 8.57
N GLY A 65 7.16 10.86 9.14
CA GLY A 65 6.58 11.72 10.15
C GLY A 65 5.87 12.95 9.61
N ASN A 66 5.67 13.06 8.31
CA ASN A 66 4.94 14.18 7.70
C ASN A 66 3.44 13.93 7.76
N ALA A 67 2.68 14.97 8.09
CA ALA A 67 1.23 14.88 8.10
C ALA A 67 0.69 14.68 6.67
N LEU A 68 -0.25 13.76 6.53
CA LEU A 68 -0.84 13.40 5.24
C LEU A 68 -2.33 13.22 5.41
N THR A 69 -3.10 13.75 4.47
CA THR A 69 -4.55 13.55 4.41
C THR A 69 -4.90 12.82 3.13
N ILE A 70 -5.59 11.70 3.26
CA ILE A 70 -6.12 10.94 2.13
C ILE A 70 -7.59 11.27 2.00
N GLU A 71 -7.98 11.83 0.85
CA GLU A 71 -9.38 12.13 0.58
C GLU A 71 -10.19 10.85 0.40
N ALA A 72 -11.46 10.91 0.72
CA ALA A 72 -12.37 9.78 0.56
C ALA A 72 -12.32 9.22 -0.87
N ASN A 73 -12.24 7.90 -0.98
CA ASN A 73 -12.23 7.17 -2.25
C ASN A 73 -11.01 7.45 -3.16
N THR A 74 -9.90 7.91 -2.58
CA THR A 74 -8.65 8.13 -3.33
C THR A 74 -7.49 7.28 -2.82
N GLY A 75 -7.72 6.42 -1.85
CA GLY A 75 -6.69 5.57 -1.28
C GLY A 75 -7.16 4.16 -1.01
N ILE A 76 -6.21 3.27 -0.80
CA ILE A 76 -6.44 1.86 -0.48
C ILE A 76 -5.81 1.55 0.88
N ARG A 77 -6.56 0.81 1.70
CA ARG A 77 -6.13 0.30 2.99
C ARG A 77 -5.95 -1.21 2.89
N TRP A 78 -4.89 -1.73 3.50
CA TRP A 78 -4.68 -3.18 3.58
C TRP A 78 -3.87 -3.55 4.82
N THR A 79 -3.93 -4.83 5.16
CA THR A 79 -3.09 -5.43 6.20
C THR A 79 -1.99 -6.22 5.53
N MET A 80 -0.75 -6.04 5.96
CA MET A 80 0.40 -6.74 5.40
C MET A 80 1.19 -7.45 6.48
N ALA A 81 1.50 -8.71 6.21
CA ALA A 81 2.38 -9.54 7.02
C ALA A 81 3.59 -9.97 6.20
N ALA A 82 4.75 -10.02 6.82
CA ALA A 82 5.98 -10.48 6.19
C ALA A 82 6.49 -11.73 6.88
N GLY A 83 6.72 -12.79 6.11
CA GLY A 83 7.29 -14.02 6.61
C GLY A 83 8.78 -13.91 6.91
N THR A 84 9.27 -14.84 7.74
CA THR A 84 10.67 -14.88 8.17
C THR A 84 11.42 -16.11 7.69
N ALA A 85 10.76 -16.99 6.96
CA ALA A 85 11.30 -18.30 6.63
C ALA A 85 12.61 -18.22 5.83
N GLY A 86 13.68 -18.68 6.41
CA GLY A 86 15.00 -18.78 5.77
C GLY A 86 15.74 -17.47 5.58
N ILE A 87 15.22 -16.37 6.15
CA ILE A 87 15.86 -15.06 6.05
C ILE A 87 16.32 -14.66 7.45
N GLU A 88 17.58 -14.91 7.75
CA GLU A 88 18.25 -14.38 8.92
C GLU A 88 19.10 -13.18 8.50
N ASP A 89 18.87 -12.05 9.12
CA ASP A 89 19.62 -10.80 8.92
C ASP A 89 19.57 -10.26 7.48
N ASP A 90 18.81 -10.88 6.58
CA ASP A 90 18.72 -10.44 5.21
C ASP A 90 17.52 -9.54 4.98
N GLU A 91 17.79 -8.41 4.38
CA GLU A 91 16.78 -7.52 3.87
C GLU A 91 16.37 -7.98 2.46
N TYR A 92 15.09 -7.83 2.15
CA TYR A 92 14.64 -8.04 0.78
C TYR A 92 13.69 -6.95 0.34
N THR A 93 13.59 -6.77 -0.97
CA THR A 93 12.72 -5.79 -1.59
C THR A 93 11.70 -6.50 -2.45
N ALA A 94 10.46 -6.09 -2.32
CA ALA A 94 9.36 -6.59 -3.13
C ALA A 94 8.62 -5.44 -3.79
N THR A 95 7.89 -5.73 -4.85
CA THR A 95 7.01 -4.77 -5.50
C THR A 95 5.58 -5.23 -5.34
N LEU A 96 4.74 -4.36 -4.77
CA LEU A 96 3.31 -4.58 -4.69
C LEU A 96 2.66 -3.96 -5.93
N THR A 97 1.71 -4.68 -6.52
CA THR A 97 0.88 -4.17 -7.61
C THR A 97 -0.55 -4.09 -7.11
N PHE A 98 -1.09 -2.88 -7.11
CA PHE A 98 -2.46 -2.59 -6.73
C PHE A 98 -3.31 -2.53 -7.99
N THR A 99 -4.37 -3.30 -8.04
CA THR A 99 -5.34 -3.27 -9.13
C THR A 99 -6.65 -2.70 -8.61
N PHE A 100 -7.14 -1.67 -9.25
CA PHE A 100 -8.35 -0.97 -8.81
C PHE A 100 -9.12 -0.44 -10.02
N THR A 101 -10.36 -0.05 -9.80
CA THR A 101 -11.24 0.48 -10.83
C THR A 101 -11.60 1.93 -10.51
N THR A 102 -11.54 2.78 -11.51
CA THR A 102 -12.00 4.17 -11.47
C THR A 102 -12.99 4.41 -12.61
N SER A 103 -13.45 5.65 -12.77
CA SER A 103 -14.29 6.02 -13.93
C SER A 103 -13.58 5.84 -15.27
N ALA A 104 -12.26 5.76 -15.28
CA ALA A 104 -11.47 5.51 -16.50
C ALA A 104 -11.28 4.01 -16.80
N GLY A 105 -11.77 3.11 -15.93
CA GLY A 105 -11.64 1.67 -16.09
C GLY A 105 -10.71 1.05 -15.05
N THR A 106 -10.14 -0.10 -15.40
CA THR A 106 -9.19 -0.79 -14.52
C THR A 106 -7.81 -0.16 -14.63
N GLU A 107 -7.24 0.20 -13.49
CA GLU A 107 -5.93 0.84 -13.41
C GLU A 107 -5.04 0.05 -12.46
N GLN A 108 -3.74 0.26 -12.56
CA GLN A 108 -2.75 -0.35 -11.68
C GLN A 108 -1.78 0.70 -11.16
N ALA A 109 -1.34 0.51 -9.93
CA ALA A 109 -0.25 1.27 -9.33
C ALA A 109 0.70 0.32 -8.63
N THR A 110 1.96 0.69 -8.54
CA THR A 110 2.98 -0.12 -7.89
C THR A 110 3.60 0.61 -6.70
N LEU A 111 4.01 -0.16 -5.71
CA LEU A 111 4.68 0.34 -4.53
C LEU A 111 5.81 -0.61 -4.16
N ARG A 112 7.00 -0.08 -3.99
CA ARG A 112 8.14 -0.88 -3.54
C ARG A 112 8.13 -0.99 -2.03
N VAL A 113 8.41 -2.19 -1.55
CA VAL A 113 8.50 -2.49 -0.12
C VAL A 113 9.88 -3.04 0.18
N LYS A 114 10.54 -2.48 1.19
CA LYS A 114 11.77 -3.04 1.74
C LYS A 114 11.43 -3.69 3.07
N VAL A 115 11.73 -4.98 3.17
CA VAL A 115 11.52 -5.76 4.39
C VAL A 115 12.86 -5.87 5.12
N LEU A 116 12.87 -5.45 6.35
CA LEU A 116 14.06 -5.37 7.19
C LEU A 116 14.17 -6.52 8.18
#